data_0e7ffb81bfac53b5c48d8e438eddcfdb
#
_entry.id   0e7ffb81bfac53b5c48d8e438eddcfdb
#
_cell.length_a   1.000
_cell.length_b   1.000
_cell.length_c   1.000
_cell.angle_alpha   90.00
_cell.angle_beta   90.00
_cell.angle_gamma   90.00
#
_symmetry.space_group_name_H-M   'P 1'
#
loop_
_entity.id
_entity.type
_entity.pdbx_description
1 polymer ?
#
loop_
_entity_poly.entity_id
_entity_poly.type
_entity_poly.pdbx_seq_one_letter_code
_entity_poly.pdbx_strand_id
1 'polypeptide(L)'
;MNLLVFFLALAVYLVLTPSAHAHVEGSQAVGFITGLQHPWSGIDHVLAMIAVGLWGAQLGNPAIWVLPITFPLVMSFGAMMGLLGIPLPGIEIGIAVSAILLGVMVLGEVKPKLIIAVIMVGVFAIFHGHAHGTELPAGQSGLLYSMGFVIATGILHGIGISIGLIHRWPAGKLVLRGAGAFIAAMGFFFLWQAVV
;
A
#
# COMPACT_ATOMS: atom_id res chain seq x y z
N MET A 1 -2.22 -35.34 -0.22
CA MET A 1 -2.96 -34.07 0.02
C MET A 1 -2.19 -32.98 -0.71
N ASN A 2 -2.78 -32.36 -1.72
CA ASN A 2 -2.10 -31.35 -2.54
C ASN A 2 -1.74 -30.13 -1.68
N LEU A 3 -0.53 -29.59 -1.87
CA LEU A 3 -0.01 -28.43 -1.13
C LEU A 3 -0.99 -27.23 -1.17
N LEU A 4 -1.67 -27.05 -2.31
CA LEU A 4 -2.70 -26.02 -2.50
C LEU A 4 -3.90 -26.23 -1.57
N VAL A 5 -4.37 -27.47 -1.41
CA VAL A 5 -5.50 -27.81 -0.51
C VAL A 5 -5.11 -27.59 0.95
N PHE A 6 -3.84 -27.87 1.30
CA PHE A 6 -3.32 -27.61 2.65
C PHE A 6 -3.29 -26.11 2.96
N PHE A 7 -2.78 -25.27 2.05
CA PHE A 7 -2.74 -23.82 2.26
C PHE A 7 -4.14 -23.17 2.26
N LEU A 8 -5.06 -23.67 1.40
CA LEU A 8 -6.45 -23.20 1.42
C LEU A 8 -7.16 -23.61 2.73
N ALA A 9 -6.98 -24.84 3.20
CA ALA A 9 -7.54 -25.28 4.47
C ALA A 9 -6.95 -24.52 5.67
N LEU A 10 -5.65 -24.24 5.65
CA LEU A 10 -4.98 -23.42 6.68
C LEU A 10 -5.49 -21.98 6.67
N ALA A 11 -5.67 -21.38 5.50
CA ALA A 11 -6.21 -20.03 5.37
C ALA A 11 -7.67 -19.97 5.89
N VAL A 12 -8.51 -20.94 5.53
CA VAL A 12 -9.90 -21.06 6.03
C VAL A 12 -9.92 -21.28 7.54
N TYR A 13 -9.05 -22.14 8.06
CA TYR A 13 -8.92 -22.39 9.50
C TYR A 13 -8.54 -21.12 10.26
N LEU A 14 -7.56 -20.34 9.76
CA LEU A 14 -7.12 -19.07 10.38
C LEU A 14 -8.20 -17.99 10.35
N VAL A 15 -9.10 -18.02 9.36
CA VAL A 15 -10.23 -17.07 9.22
C VAL A 15 -11.43 -17.49 10.09
N LEU A 16 -11.64 -18.79 10.30
CA LEU A 16 -12.82 -19.32 10.99
C LEU A 16 -12.60 -19.61 12.48
N THR A 17 -11.36 -19.54 13.01
CA THR A 17 -11.15 -19.67 14.45
C THR A 17 -11.72 -18.46 15.19
N PRO A 18 -12.78 -18.62 16.01
CA PRO A 18 -13.25 -17.55 16.87
C PRO A 18 -12.10 -17.16 17.80
N SER A 19 -11.78 -15.88 17.87
CA SER A 19 -10.79 -15.34 18.79
C SER A 19 -11.23 -15.70 20.20
N ALA A 20 -10.54 -16.65 20.84
CA ALA A 20 -10.69 -16.87 22.27
C ALA A 20 -10.30 -15.54 22.95
N HIS A 21 -11.28 -14.84 23.52
CA HIS A 21 -11.06 -13.68 24.37
C HIS A 21 -10.39 -14.14 25.67
N ALA A 22 -9.09 -14.41 25.62
CA ALA A 22 -8.26 -14.37 26.80
C ALA A 22 -8.07 -12.87 27.10
N HIS A 23 -8.51 -12.43 28.27
CA HIS A 23 -8.21 -11.12 28.81
C HIS A 23 -6.69 -11.04 29.04
N VAL A 24 -5.97 -10.67 27.97
CA VAL A 24 -4.59 -10.21 28.04
C VAL A 24 -4.68 -8.69 28.06
N GLU A 25 -4.33 -8.13 29.21
CA GLU A 25 -4.21 -6.69 29.42
C GLU A 25 -3.47 -6.05 28.25
N GLY A 26 -4.09 -5.00 27.60
CA GLY A 26 -3.47 -4.13 26.62
C GLY A 26 -2.86 -4.84 25.40
N SER A 27 -3.59 -5.63 24.83
CA SER A 27 -3.54 -6.46 23.62
C SER A 27 -2.48 -6.11 22.56
N GLN A 28 -1.32 -6.71 22.68
CA GLN A 28 -0.32 -6.69 21.59
C GLN A 28 -0.90 -7.28 20.30
N ALA A 29 -1.72 -8.34 20.38
CA ALA A 29 -2.40 -8.95 19.23
C ALA A 29 -3.38 -7.99 18.54
N VAL A 30 -4.05 -7.10 19.27
CA VAL A 30 -4.96 -6.10 18.70
C VAL A 30 -4.19 -5.12 17.82
N GLY A 31 -3.01 -4.63 18.23
CA GLY A 31 -2.19 -3.73 17.43
C GLY A 31 -1.82 -4.35 16.10
N PHE A 32 -1.40 -5.60 16.06
CA PHE A 32 -1.06 -6.29 14.81
C PHE A 32 -2.27 -6.43 13.87
N ILE A 33 -3.42 -6.87 14.40
CA ILE A 33 -4.65 -7.05 13.59
C ILE A 33 -5.15 -5.71 13.07
N THR A 34 -5.15 -4.66 13.92
CA THR A 34 -5.53 -3.31 13.51
C THR A 34 -4.61 -2.81 12.40
N GLY A 35 -3.30 -2.98 12.54
CA GLY A 35 -2.34 -2.63 11.48
C GLY A 35 -2.56 -3.41 10.18
N LEU A 36 -2.89 -4.70 10.27
CA LEU A 36 -3.18 -5.54 9.10
C LEU A 36 -4.46 -5.10 8.37
N GLN A 37 -5.47 -4.65 9.10
CA GLN A 37 -6.75 -4.21 8.54
C GLN A 37 -6.71 -2.78 8.02
N HIS A 38 -5.88 -1.93 8.61
CA HIS A 38 -5.90 -0.49 8.37
C HIS A 38 -5.68 -0.09 6.91
N PRO A 39 -4.70 -0.63 6.13
CA PRO A 39 -4.50 -0.24 4.73
C PRO A 39 -5.70 -0.52 3.82
N TRP A 40 -6.61 -1.40 4.22
CA TRP A 40 -7.81 -1.73 3.46
C TRP A 40 -8.96 -0.75 3.70
N SER A 41 -8.90 0.07 4.75
CA SER A 41 -9.96 0.99 5.14
C SER A 41 -9.97 2.29 4.31
N GLY A 42 -8.81 2.69 3.75
CA GLY A 42 -8.66 3.88 2.90
C GLY A 42 -8.53 3.50 1.42
N ILE A 43 -9.52 3.88 0.60
CA ILE A 43 -9.50 3.55 -0.84
C ILE A 43 -8.34 4.23 -1.58
N ASP A 44 -7.95 5.42 -1.16
CA ASP A 44 -6.79 6.18 -1.64
C ASP A 44 -5.48 5.40 -1.44
N HIS A 45 -5.30 4.82 -0.25
CA HIS A 45 -4.16 3.97 0.10
C HIS A 45 -4.15 2.67 -0.71
N VAL A 46 -5.29 1.98 -0.80
CA VAL A 46 -5.43 0.75 -1.60
C VAL A 46 -5.03 1.00 -3.04
N LEU A 47 -5.53 2.10 -3.65
CA LEU A 47 -5.23 2.44 -5.03
C LEU A 47 -3.76 2.80 -5.23
N ALA A 48 -3.16 3.57 -4.33
CA ALA A 48 -1.73 3.91 -4.42
C ALA A 48 -0.84 2.67 -4.31
N MET A 49 -1.12 1.76 -3.38
CA MET A 49 -0.32 0.53 -3.19
C MET A 49 -0.45 -0.43 -4.37
N ILE A 50 -1.67 -0.62 -4.88
CA ILE A 50 -1.88 -1.39 -6.10
C ILE A 50 -1.14 -0.73 -7.28
N ALA A 51 -1.19 0.60 -7.42
CA ALA A 51 -0.52 1.32 -8.49
C ALA A 51 1.01 1.15 -8.46
N VAL A 52 1.64 1.14 -7.29
CA VAL A 52 3.08 0.83 -7.15
C VAL A 52 3.40 -0.57 -7.69
N GLY A 53 2.56 -1.57 -7.36
CA GLY A 53 2.72 -2.93 -7.88
C GLY A 53 2.51 -3.02 -9.40
N LEU A 54 1.45 -2.38 -9.92
CA LEU A 54 1.16 -2.30 -11.36
C LEU A 54 2.35 -1.70 -12.13
N TRP A 55 2.81 -0.55 -11.65
CA TRP A 55 3.91 0.17 -12.30
C TRP A 55 5.23 -0.58 -12.21
N GLY A 56 5.54 -1.17 -11.04
CA GLY A 56 6.71 -2.03 -10.86
C GLY A 56 6.73 -3.19 -11.85
N ALA A 57 5.59 -3.83 -12.11
CA ALA A 57 5.45 -4.89 -13.10
C ALA A 57 5.66 -4.39 -14.54
N GLN A 58 5.15 -3.20 -14.89
CA GLN A 58 5.37 -2.57 -16.20
C GLN A 58 6.84 -2.18 -16.44
N LEU A 59 7.54 -1.73 -15.40
CA LEU A 59 8.97 -1.42 -15.45
C LEU A 59 9.83 -2.67 -15.60
N GLY A 60 9.39 -3.82 -15.06
CA GLY A 60 10.13 -5.07 -15.07
C GLY A 60 11.27 -5.11 -14.06
N ASN A 61 12.23 -6.04 -14.26
CA ASN A 61 13.37 -6.18 -13.35
C ASN A 61 14.35 -4.99 -13.51
N PRO A 62 14.91 -4.46 -12.38
CA PRO A 62 14.66 -4.88 -10.99
C PRO A 62 13.50 -4.14 -10.31
N ALA A 63 12.84 -3.18 -10.98
CA ALA A 63 11.83 -2.29 -10.40
C ALA A 63 10.64 -3.05 -9.78
N ILE A 64 10.26 -4.20 -10.35
CA ILE A 64 9.16 -5.05 -9.86
C ILE A 64 9.32 -5.45 -8.38
N TRP A 65 10.57 -5.49 -7.88
CA TRP A 65 10.87 -5.80 -6.48
C TRP A 65 11.33 -4.56 -5.71
N VAL A 66 12.12 -3.71 -6.36
CA VAL A 66 12.69 -2.53 -5.70
C VAL A 66 11.61 -1.57 -5.25
N LEU A 67 10.59 -1.27 -6.08
CA LEU A 67 9.55 -0.31 -5.69
C LEU A 67 8.67 -0.83 -4.54
N PRO A 68 8.13 -2.07 -4.58
CA PRO A 68 7.36 -2.64 -3.48
C PRO A 68 8.12 -2.82 -2.18
N ILE A 69 9.46 -2.93 -2.22
CA ILE A 69 10.30 -2.98 -1.02
C ILE A 69 10.59 -1.56 -0.51
N THR A 70 10.90 -0.63 -1.40
CA THR A 70 11.18 0.77 -1.03
C THR A 70 10.00 1.41 -0.34
N PHE A 71 8.78 1.19 -0.84
CA PHE A 71 7.59 1.83 -0.31
C PHE A 71 7.40 1.55 1.19
N PRO A 72 7.25 0.30 1.69
CA PRO A 72 7.05 0.03 3.10
C PRO A 72 8.24 0.41 3.98
N LEU A 73 9.48 0.33 3.48
CA LEU A 73 10.67 0.75 4.23
C LEU A 73 10.65 2.26 4.50
N VAL A 74 10.42 3.07 3.46
CA VAL A 74 10.38 4.52 3.61
C VAL A 74 9.11 4.96 4.32
N MET A 75 7.99 4.26 4.10
CA MET A 75 6.73 4.48 4.82
C MET A 75 6.90 4.29 6.33
N SER A 76 7.67 3.29 6.78
CA SER A 76 7.96 3.08 8.20
C SER A 76 8.70 4.28 8.82
N PHE A 77 9.59 4.93 8.06
CA PHE A 77 10.22 6.18 8.48
C PHE A 77 9.21 7.33 8.59
N GLY A 78 8.32 7.49 7.60
CA GLY A 78 7.22 8.46 7.66
C GLY A 78 6.30 8.22 8.86
N ALA A 79 5.96 6.94 9.14
CA ALA A 79 5.14 6.57 10.29
C ALA A 79 5.82 6.95 11.62
N MET A 80 7.13 6.75 11.73
CA MET A 80 7.88 7.19 12.91
C MET A 80 7.81 8.71 13.08
N MET A 81 7.89 9.49 12.00
CA MET A 81 7.73 10.95 12.08
C MET A 81 6.34 11.33 12.62
N GLY A 82 5.26 10.68 12.12
CA GLY A 82 3.90 10.90 12.60
C GLY A 82 3.74 10.54 14.08
N LEU A 83 4.27 9.39 14.51
CA LEU A 83 4.29 8.96 15.92
C LEU A 83 5.00 9.93 16.86
N LEU A 84 6.09 10.55 16.39
CA LEU A 84 6.86 11.54 17.15
C LEU A 84 6.23 12.94 17.11
N GLY A 85 5.12 13.12 16.41
CA GLY A 85 4.44 14.42 16.27
C GLY A 85 5.26 15.43 15.43
N ILE A 86 6.19 14.97 14.60
CA ILE A 86 6.93 15.84 13.67
C ILE A 86 5.96 16.29 12.58
N PRO A 87 5.70 17.61 12.43
CA PRO A 87 4.70 18.08 11.50
C PRO A 87 5.15 17.87 10.04
N LEU A 88 4.24 17.34 9.23
CA LEU A 88 4.40 17.27 7.78
C LEU A 88 3.17 17.95 7.14
N PRO A 89 3.32 19.12 6.50
CA PRO A 89 2.18 19.83 5.92
C PRO A 89 1.67 19.12 4.65
N GLY A 90 0.35 19.20 4.42
CA GLY A 90 -0.26 18.75 3.18
C GLY A 90 -0.26 17.23 2.98
N ILE A 91 -0.42 16.46 4.05
CA ILE A 91 -0.41 14.99 4.01
C ILE A 91 -1.44 14.47 3.01
N GLU A 92 -2.71 14.88 3.13
CA GLU A 92 -3.80 14.46 2.25
C GLU A 92 -3.53 14.85 0.79
N ILE A 93 -2.95 16.05 0.57
CA ILE A 93 -2.54 16.50 -0.77
C ILE A 93 -1.43 15.59 -1.32
N GLY A 94 -0.43 15.24 -0.50
CA GLY A 94 0.66 14.35 -0.88
C GLY A 94 0.16 12.95 -1.26
N ILE A 95 -0.79 12.42 -0.51
CA ILE A 95 -1.44 11.13 -0.77
C ILE A 95 -2.23 11.19 -2.09
N ALA A 96 -3.06 12.22 -2.28
CA ALA A 96 -3.84 12.39 -3.49
C ALA A 96 -2.96 12.56 -4.75
N VAL A 97 -1.90 13.38 -4.65
CA VAL A 97 -0.93 13.58 -5.74
C VAL A 97 -0.20 12.27 -6.07
N SER A 98 0.08 11.42 -5.06
CA SER A 98 0.69 10.11 -5.31
C SER A 98 -0.20 9.23 -6.20
N ALA A 99 -1.51 9.19 -5.94
CA ALA A 99 -2.46 8.43 -6.75
C ALA A 99 -2.55 9.00 -8.19
N ILE A 100 -2.57 10.33 -8.34
CA ILE A 100 -2.56 10.97 -9.67
C ILE A 100 -1.32 10.55 -10.45
N LEU A 101 -0.14 10.77 -9.87
CA LEU A 101 1.13 10.54 -10.58
C LEU A 101 1.35 9.05 -10.87
N LEU A 102 1.11 8.16 -9.90
CA LEU A 102 1.21 6.73 -10.12
C LEU A 102 0.21 6.26 -11.18
N GLY A 103 -1.04 6.75 -11.14
CA GLY A 103 -2.05 6.46 -12.15
C GLY A 103 -1.62 6.90 -13.54
N VAL A 104 -1.05 8.09 -13.69
CA VAL A 104 -0.50 8.62 -14.95
C VAL A 104 0.69 7.78 -15.43
N MET A 105 1.60 7.36 -14.53
CA MET A 105 2.72 6.49 -14.88
C MET A 105 2.24 5.14 -15.43
N VAL A 106 1.22 4.54 -14.80
CA VAL A 106 0.61 3.28 -15.26
C VAL A 106 -0.10 3.46 -16.60
N LEU A 107 -0.93 4.52 -16.73
CA LEU A 107 -1.66 4.86 -17.95
C LEU A 107 -0.74 5.07 -19.15
N GLY A 108 0.34 5.83 -18.96
CA GLY A 108 1.30 6.18 -20.00
C GLY A 108 2.36 5.12 -20.26
N GLU A 109 2.39 4.03 -19.47
CA GLU A 109 3.49 3.04 -19.50
C GLU A 109 4.86 3.71 -19.38
N VAL A 110 4.95 4.78 -18.56
CA VAL A 110 6.16 5.62 -18.46
C VAL A 110 7.28 4.84 -17.76
N LYS A 111 8.45 4.81 -18.41
CA LYS A 111 9.63 4.04 -17.94
C LYS A 111 10.82 4.95 -17.66
N PRO A 112 10.83 5.68 -16.54
CA PRO A 112 11.97 6.51 -16.15
C PRO A 112 13.17 5.63 -15.73
N LYS A 113 14.31 6.27 -15.50
CA LYS A 113 15.43 5.59 -14.82
C LYS A 113 14.97 5.10 -13.43
N LEU A 114 15.43 3.91 -13.03
CA LEU A 114 15.04 3.29 -11.76
C LEU A 114 15.15 4.23 -10.56
N ILE A 115 16.24 5.00 -10.49
CA ILE A 115 16.46 5.94 -9.39
C ILE A 115 15.36 7.00 -9.28
N ILE A 116 14.82 7.48 -10.41
CA ILE A 116 13.71 8.44 -10.43
C ILE A 116 12.44 7.79 -9.89
N ALA A 117 12.15 6.55 -10.31
CA ALA A 117 11.01 5.79 -9.81
C ALA A 117 11.11 5.54 -8.29
N VAL A 118 12.30 5.18 -7.80
CA VAL A 118 12.57 4.94 -6.38
C VAL A 118 12.39 6.22 -5.56
N ILE A 119 12.93 7.35 -6.03
CA ILE A 119 12.78 8.64 -5.34
C ILE A 119 11.29 9.03 -5.28
N MET A 120 10.58 8.93 -6.39
CA MET A 120 9.17 9.28 -6.47
C MET A 120 8.33 8.42 -5.51
N VAL A 121 8.50 7.10 -5.55
CA VAL A 121 7.82 6.15 -4.66
C VAL A 121 8.19 6.40 -3.20
N GLY A 122 9.46 6.72 -2.91
CA GLY A 122 9.93 7.04 -1.56
C GLY A 122 9.29 8.33 -1.01
N VAL A 123 9.23 9.39 -1.82
CA VAL A 123 8.54 10.63 -1.40
C VAL A 123 7.08 10.36 -1.06
N PHE A 124 6.36 9.61 -1.89
CA PHE A 124 4.98 9.26 -1.61
C PHE A 124 4.84 8.40 -0.35
N ALA A 125 5.75 7.46 -0.15
CA ALA A 125 5.76 6.60 1.03
C ALA A 125 5.90 7.39 2.35
N ILE A 126 6.61 8.54 2.35
CA ILE A 126 6.72 9.41 3.54
C ILE A 126 5.34 9.95 3.92
N PHE A 127 4.56 10.50 2.97
CA PHE A 127 3.22 11.03 3.24
C PHE A 127 2.27 9.95 3.76
N HIS A 128 2.23 8.79 3.08
CA HIS A 128 1.41 7.66 3.51
C HIS A 128 1.81 7.15 4.89
N GLY A 129 3.11 7.04 5.15
CA GLY A 129 3.62 6.62 6.46
C GLY A 129 3.26 7.60 7.55
N HIS A 130 3.44 8.90 7.32
CA HIS A 130 3.13 9.93 8.29
C HIS A 130 1.65 9.92 8.69
N ALA A 131 0.72 9.82 7.71
CA ALA A 131 -0.70 9.67 7.97
C ALA A 131 -0.96 8.52 8.96
N HIS A 132 -0.45 7.33 8.64
CA HIS A 132 -0.66 6.14 9.48
C HIS A 132 0.01 6.21 10.86
N GLY A 133 1.14 6.92 10.97
CA GLY A 133 1.78 7.18 12.25
C GLY A 133 0.91 8.03 13.19
N THR A 134 0.21 9.02 12.64
CA THR A 134 -0.72 9.87 13.41
C THR A 134 -2.03 9.17 13.77
N GLU A 135 -2.40 8.14 13.02
CA GLU A 135 -3.65 7.36 13.19
C GLU A 135 -3.49 6.14 14.10
N LEU A 136 -2.30 5.91 14.67
CA LEU A 136 -2.10 4.79 15.59
C LEU A 136 -3.04 4.91 16.78
N PRO A 137 -3.92 3.90 17.04
CA PRO A 137 -4.83 3.95 18.15
C PRO A 137 -4.11 3.98 19.49
N ALA A 138 -4.59 4.83 20.40
CA ALA A 138 -4.02 4.97 21.75
C ALA A 138 -3.93 3.62 22.49
N GLY A 139 -2.81 3.36 23.13
CA GLY A 139 -2.59 2.14 23.93
C GLY A 139 -2.20 0.91 23.11
N GLN A 140 -2.09 1.00 21.79
CA GLN A 140 -1.60 -0.10 20.94
C GLN A 140 -0.08 -0.05 20.75
N SER A 141 0.53 -1.22 20.54
CA SER A 141 1.95 -1.31 20.21
C SER A 141 2.22 -0.81 18.79
N GLY A 142 2.95 0.30 18.66
CA GLY A 142 3.34 0.84 17.35
C GLY A 142 4.15 -0.15 16.51
N LEU A 143 4.98 -0.99 17.16
CA LEU A 143 5.76 -2.02 16.47
C LEU A 143 4.84 -3.07 15.82
N LEU A 144 3.90 -3.63 16.57
CA LEU A 144 3.01 -4.67 16.08
C LEU A 144 2.02 -4.13 15.04
N TYR A 145 1.51 -2.92 15.26
CA TYR A 145 0.72 -2.20 14.25
C TYR A 145 1.51 -2.04 12.94
N SER A 146 2.75 -1.55 13.01
CA SER A 146 3.60 -1.38 11.83
C SER A 146 3.89 -2.70 11.12
N MET A 147 4.10 -3.80 11.87
CA MET A 147 4.31 -5.13 11.27
C MET A 147 3.07 -5.59 10.48
N GLY A 148 1.88 -5.49 11.08
CA GLY A 148 0.62 -5.82 10.39
C GLY A 148 0.41 -4.97 9.15
N PHE A 149 0.66 -3.67 9.28
CA PHE A 149 0.54 -2.69 8.21
C PHE A 149 1.48 -3.01 7.03
N VAL A 150 2.75 -3.28 7.29
CA VAL A 150 3.75 -3.62 6.24
C VAL A 150 3.35 -4.89 5.50
N ILE A 151 2.83 -5.90 6.21
CA ILE A 151 2.35 -7.14 5.59
C ILE A 151 1.15 -6.85 4.67
N ALA A 152 0.16 -6.08 5.12
CA ALA A 152 -1.01 -5.72 4.30
C ALA A 152 -0.60 -4.91 3.06
N THR A 153 0.31 -3.95 3.22
CA THR A 153 0.89 -3.18 2.11
C THR A 153 1.61 -4.08 1.12
N GLY A 154 2.39 -5.04 1.61
CA GLY A 154 3.06 -6.04 0.76
C GLY A 154 2.08 -6.91 -0.03
N ILE A 155 0.95 -7.29 0.57
CA ILE A 155 -0.13 -8.03 -0.11
C ILE A 155 -0.74 -7.16 -1.23
N LEU A 156 -1.06 -5.90 -0.96
CA LEU A 156 -1.59 -4.97 -1.97
C LEU A 156 -0.61 -4.76 -3.13
N HIS A 157 0.68 -4.61 -2.84
CA HIS A 157 1.72 -4.56 -3.89
C HIS A 157 1.75 -5.86 -4.69
N GLY A 158 1.67 -7.02 -4.04
CA GLY A 158 1.63 -8.33 -4.69
C GLY A 158 0.43 -8.49 -5.62
N ILE A 159 -0.76 -8.01 -5.20
CA ILE A 159 -1.96 -7.95 -6.04
C ILE A 159 -1.69 -7.05 -7.26
N GLY A 160 -1.14 -5.85 -7.03
CA GLY A 160 -0.78 -4.93 -8.11
C GLY A 160 0.22 -5.53 -9.09
N ILE A 161 1.28 -6.21 -8.61
CA ILE A 161 2.23 -6.92 -9.46
C ILE A 161 1.52 -8.00 -10.29
N SER A 162 0.69 -8.83 -9.66
CA SER A 162 0.00 -9.94 -10.32
C SER A 162 -0.89 -9.45 -11.45
N ILE A 163 -1.65 -8.38 -11.21
CA ILE A 163 -2.46 -7.72 -12.24
C ILE A 163 -1.54 -7.06 -13.28
N GLY A 164 -0.47 -6.38 -12.85
CA GLY A 164 0.45 -5.67 -13.72
C GLY A 164 1.16 -6.56 -14.74
N LEU A 165 1.37 -7.85 -14.43
CA LEU A 165 2.00 -8.81 -15.34
C LEU A 165 1.21 -9.05 -16.63
N ILE A 166 -0.09 -8.70 -16.67
CA ILE A 166 -0.89 -8.79 -17.91
C ILE A 166 -0.42 -7.82 -19.00
N HIS A 167 0.45 -6.82 -18.66
CA HIS A 167 1.02 -5.90 -19.66
C HIS A 167 1.74 -6.59 -20.81
N ARG A 168 2.08 -7.87 -20.65
CA ARG A 168 2.73 -8.70 -21.67
C ARG A 168 1.84 -8.98 -22.87
N TRP A 169 0.52 -8.82 -22.74
CA TRP A 169 -0.46 -9.03 -23.81
C TRP A 169 -1.06 -7.70 -24.28
N PRO A 170 -1.40 -7.55 -25.58
CA PRO A 170 -1.99 -6.31 -26.10
C PRO A 170 -3.27 -5.90 -25.36
N ALA A 171 -4.19 -6.85 -25.12
CA ALA A 171 -5.41 -6.59 -24.37
C ALA A 171 -5.12 -6.19 -22.91
N GLY A 172 -4.10 -6.82 -22.29
CA GLY A 172 -3.67 -6.49 -20.94
C GLY A 172 -3.15 -5.06 -20.82
N LYS A 173 -2.40 -4.57 -21.82
CA LYS A 173 -1.97 -3.16 -21.84
C LYS A 173 -3.15 -2.19 -21.82
N LEU A 174 -4.19 -2.47 -22.60
CA LEU A 174 -5.40 -1.63 -22.63
C LEU A 174 -6.10 -1.62 -21.27
N VAL A 175 -6.23 -2.79 -20.62
CA VAL A 175 -6.81 -2.92 -19.27
C VAL A 175 -6.00 -2.11 -18.25
N LEU A 176 -4.66 -2.23 -18.26
CA LEU A 176 -3.81 -1.49 -17.33
C LEU A 176 -3.85 0.02 -17.57
N ARG A 177 -3.93 0.46 -18.82
CA ARG A 177 -4.13 1.88 -19.14
C ARG A 177 -5.45 2.38 -18.58
N GLY A 178 -6.53 1.59 -18.72
CA GLY A 178 -7.82 1.90 -18.10
C GLY A 178 -7.73 1.97 -16.58
N ALA A 179 -7.04 1.02 -15.93
CA ALA A 179 -6.78 1.04 -14.49
C ALA A 179 -5.98 2.28 -14.08
N GLY A 180 -4.91 2.63 -14.80
CA GLY A 180 -4.13 3.84 -14.56
C GLY A 180 -4.95 5.11 -14.67
N ALA A 181 -5.82 5.21 -15.70
CA ALA A 181 -6.73 6.34 -15.87
C ALA A 181 -7.72 6.45 -14.70
N PHE A 182 -8.28 5.31 -14.25
CA PHE A 182 -9.18 5.26 -13.10
C PHE A 182 -8.46 5.71 -11.81
N ILE A 183 -7.25 5.21 -11.54
CA ILE A 183 -6.47 5.58 -10.37
C ILE A 183 -6.16 7.08 -10.39
N ALA A 184 -5.74 7.63 -11.54
CA ALA A 184 -5.48 9.06 -11.68
C ALA A 184 -6.75 9.91 -11.44
N ALA A 185 -7.89 9.49 -12.00
CA ALA A 185 -9.17 10.17 -11.79
C ALA A 185 -9.59 10.17 -10.32
N MET A 186 -9.44 9.03 -9.62
CA MET A 186 -9.68 8.95 -8.19
C MET A 186 -8.71 9.85 -7.39
N GLY A 187 -7.44 9.93 -7.80
CA GLY A 187 -6.49 10.85 -7.19
C GLY A 187 -6.92 12.32 -7.31
N PHE A 188 -7.46 12.74 -8.45
CA PHE A 188 -8.06 14.09 -8.60
C PHE A 188 -9.27 14.29 -7.70
N PHE A 189 -10.11 13.27 -7.52
CA PHE A 189 -11.23 13.32 -6.60
C PHE A 189 -10.76 13.50 -5.14
N PHE A 190 -9.74 12.74 -4.71
CA PHE A 190 -9.16 12.89 -3.36
C PHE A 190 -8.49 14.26 -3.18
N LEU A 191 -7.80 14.75 -4.20
CA LEU A 191 -7.20 16.08 -4.17
C LEU A 191 -8.27 17.17 -3.98
N TRP A 192 -9.38 17.04 -4.69
CA TRP A 192 -10.52 17.95 -4.49
C TRP A 192 -11.01 17.93 -3.05
N GLN A 193 -11.18 16.73 -2.45
CA GLN A 193 -11.61 16.60 -1.06
C GLN A 193 -10.60 17.17 -0.06
N ALA A 194 -9.30 17.11 -0.37
CA ALA A 194 -8.25 17.61 0.50
C ALA A 194 -8.13 19.15 0.51
N VAL A 195 -8.68 19.84 -0.50
CA VAL A 195 -8.54 21.31 -0.64
C VAL A 195 -9.83 22.09 -0.44
N VAL A 196 -11.00 21.42 -0.38
CA VAL A 196 -12.33 22.00 -0.16
C VAL A 196 -12.79 21.73 1.25
#